data_3a2cccc46ce3f093a332874d1a0b24ea
#
_entry.id   3a2cccc46ce3f093a332874d1a0b24ea
#
_cell.length_a   1.000
_cell.length_b   1.000
_cell.length_c   1.000
_cell.angle_alpha   90.00
_cell.angle_beta   90.00
_cell.angle_gamma   90.00
#
_symmetry.space_group_name_H-M   'P 1'
#
loop_
_entity.id
_entity.type
_entity.pdbx_description
1 polymer ?
#
loop_
_entity_poly.entity_id
_entity_poly.type
_entity_poly.pdbx_seq_one_letter_code
_entity_poly.pdbx_strand_id
1 'polypeptide(L)'
;MTVKNFPLSEPVLQALQTSLSPERFSTYLRASGGHQEKTLRLYTRNTALSAAFYGPLQGLEIAVRNALHRELTARFGPAWYDNRLTGLNPKAQDQILRAKRDVQREHRQADPPHVVASLSFGFWVALLGKGGNSNYEMILWRPALAKAFPHARLGRKQAHQQLDYLRTFRNRIAHHEPIFTRHLAADHEAILRVTGWICPLTRDWIASHSRVPTLLAQPASADLLF
;
A
#
# COMPACT_ATOMS: atom_id res chain seq x y z
N MET A 1 24.75 -17.35 -4.02
CA MET A 1 24.07 -18.50 -3.38
C MET A 1 23.37 -19.29 -4.49
N THR A 2 23.74 -20.54 -4.69
CA THR A 2 23.12 -21.41 -5.69
C THR A 2 21.71 -21.75 -5.19
N VAL A 3 20.69 -21.41 -5.96
CA VAL A 3 19.32 -21.84 -5.68
C VAL A 3 19.34 -23.37 -5.74
N LYS A 4 19.10 -24.04 -4.61
CA LYS A 4 18.88 -25.49 -4.61
C LYS A 4 17.63 -25.72 -5.43
N ASN A 5 17.73 -26.48 -6.53
CA ASN A 5 16.56 -26.87 -7.31
C ASN A 5 15.58 -27.60 -6.38
N PHE A 6 14.47 -26.90 -6.07
CA PHE A 6 13.39 -27.49 -5.29
C PHE A 6 12.75 -28.59 -6.15
N PRO A 7 12.64 -29.84 -5.64
CA PRO A 7 12.13 -30.95 -6.44
C PRO A 7 10.65 -30.72 -6.77
N LEU A 8 10.32 -30.71 -8.06
CA LEU A 8 8.95 -30.54 -8.57
C LEU A 8 8.33 -31.90 -8.95
N SER A 9 8.32 -32.85 -8.00
CA SER A 9 7.62 -34.12 -8.19
C SER A 9 6.12 -33.96 -7.97
N GLU A 10 5.30 -34.82 -8.59
CA GLU A 10 3.85 -34.81 -8.44
C GLU A 10 3.36 -34.81 -6.98
N PRO A 11 3.92 -35.65 -6.05
CA PRO A 11 3.54 -35.60 -4.65
C PRO A 11 3.83 -34.25 -3.97
N VAL A 12 4.94 -33.59 -4.34
CA VAL A 12 5.30 -32.27 -3.81
C VAL A 12 4.33 -31.20 -4.29
N LEU A 13 4.00 -31.23 -5.58
CA LEU A 13 3.03 -30.30 -6.15
C LEU A 13 1.65 -30.44 -5.52
N GLN A 14 1.20 -31.68 -5.29
CA GLN A 14 -0.08 -31.96 -4.62
C GLN A 14 -0.07 -31.50 -3.15
N ALA A 15 1.02 -31.71 -2.43
CA ALA A 15 1.16 -31.23 -1.06
C ALA A 15 1.13 -29.70 -0.99
N LEU A 16 1.82 -29.01 -1.90
CA LEU A 16 1.79 -27.54 -1.99
C LEU A 16 0.40 -27.01 -2.35
N GLN A 17 -0.27 -27.63 -3.30
CA GLN A 17 -1.64 -27.26 -3.68
C GLN A 17 -2.60 -27.42 -2.51
N THR A 18 -2.48 -28.47 -1.73
CA THR A 18 -3.30 -28.71 -0.53
C THR A 18 -3.02 -27.65 0.54
N SER A 19 -1.74 -27.38 0.85
CA SER A 19 -1.35 -26.45 1.92
C SER A 19 -1.57 -24.96 1.58
N LEU A 20 -1.45 -24.57 0.30
CA LEU A 20 -1.63 -23.20 -0.17
C LEU A 20 -3.07 -22.91 -0.64
N SER A 21 -3.98 -23.83 -0.52
CA SER A 21 -5.36 -23.95 -0.96
C SER A 21 -5.56 -24.14 -2.48
N PRO A 22 -6.44 -25.07 -2.86
CA PRO A 22 -6.79 -25.32 -4.27
C PRO A 22 -7.38 -24.09 -4.97
N GLU A 23 -8.21 -23.30 -4.27
CA GLU A 23 -8.85 -22.09 -4.81
C GLU A 23 -7.80 -21.05 -5.18
N ARG A 24 -6.80 -20.86 -4.31
CA ARG A 24 -5.69 -19.93 -4.55
C ARG A 24 -4.84 -20.38 -5.74
N PHE A 25 -4.53 -21.67 -5.81
CA PHE A 25 -3.79 -22.27 -6.92
C PHE A 25 -4.53 -22.22 -8.26
N SER A 26 -5.86 -22.34 -8.26
CA SER A 26 -6.68 -22.39 -9.47
C SER A 26 -6.48 -21.18 -10.39
N THR A 27 -6.23 -19.99 -9.82
CA THR A 27 -5.97 -18.77 -10.59
C THR A 27 -4.65 -18.85 -11.36
N TYR A 28 -3.60 -19.37 -10.72
CA TYR A 28 -2.29 -19.55 -11.33
C TYR A 28 -2.31 -20.72 -12.32
N LEU A 29 -3.03 -21.80 -12.01
CA LEU A 29 -3.16 -22.98 -12.86
C LEU A 29 -3.82 -22.62 -14.20
N ARG A 30 -4.90 -21.83 -14.15
CA ARG A 30 -5.55 -21.32 -15.38
C ARG A 30 -4.61 -20.45 -16.20
N ALA A 31 -3.88 -19.53 -15.55
CA ALA A 31 -2.94 -18.65 -16.22
C ALA A 31 -1.74 -19.40 -16.85
N SER A 32 -1.41 -20.58 -16.33
CA SER A 32 -0.32 -21.46 -16.80
C SER A 32 -0.79 -22.54 -17.79
N GLY A 33 -2.05 -22.50 -18.23
CA GLY A 33 -2.60 -23.51 -19.16
C GLY A 33 -2.68 -24.91 -18.58
N GLY A 34 -2.86 -25.06 -17.27
CA GLY A 34 -2.93 -26.34 -16.57
C GLY A 34 -1.57 -26.98 -16.25
N HIS A 35 -0.46 -26.35 -16.62
CA HIS A 35 0.88 -26.89 -16.38
C HIS A 35 1.34 -26.64 -14.94
N GLN A 36 1.42 -27.66 -14.12
CA GLN A 36 1.71 -27.57 -12.69
C GLN A 36 3.05 -26.89 -12.37
N GLU A 37 4.14 -27.26 -13.07
CA GLU A 37 5.45 -26.63 -12.87
C GLU A 37 5.42 -25.12 -13.18
N LYS A 38 4.81 -24.74 -14.32
CA LYS A 38 4.64 -23.33 -14.68
C LYS A 38 3.77 -22.58 -13.66
N THR A 39 2.79 -23.27 -13.10
CA THR A 39 1.91 -22.74 -12.04
C THR A 39 2.72 -22.37 -10.80
N LEU A 40 3.57 -23.26 -10.33
CA LEU A 40 4.39 -23.01 -9.16
C LEU A 40 5.42 -21.90 -9.42
N ARG A 41 6.07 -21.89 -10.57
CA ARG A 41 6.97 -20.79 -10.98
C ARG A 41 6.24 -19.44 -11.02
N LEU A 42 5.03 -19.40 -11.56
CA LEU A 42 4.22 -18.17 -11.57
C LEU A 42 3.81 -17.74 -10.17
N TYR A 43 3.46 -18.69 -9.29
CA TYR A 43 3.17 -18.44 -7.89
C TYR A 43 4.37 -17.85 -7.16
N THR A 44 5.55 -18.48 -7.29
CA THR A 44 6.83 -18.01 -6.72
C THR A 44 7.18 -16.61 -7.23
N ARG A 45 7.04 -16.37 -8.55
CA ARG A 45 7.25 -15.05 -9.16
C ARG A 45 6.32 -13.99 -8.59
N ASN A 46 5.03 -14.32 -8.42
CA ASN A 46 4.06 -13.40 -7.81
C ASN A 46 4.45 -13.07 -6.37
N THR A 47 4.90 -14.05 -5.60
CA THR A 47 5.36 -13.84 -4.21
C THR A 47 6.60 -12.94 -4.16
N ALA A 48 7.60 -13.22 -5.01
CA ALA A 48 8.82 -12.41 -5.09
C ALA A 48 8.53 -10.95 -5.48
N LEU A 49 7.65 -10.74 -6.45
CA LEU A 49 7.22 -9.39 -6.85
C LEU A 49 6.43 -8.70 -5.74
N SER A 50 5.50 -9.39 -5.08
CA SER A 50 4.76 -8.85 -3.93
C SER A 50 5.70 -8.42 -2.80
N ALA A 51 6.69 -9.22 -2.47
CA ALA A 51 7.73 -8.90 -1.50
C ALA A 51 8.58 -7.68 -1.92
N ALA A 52 8.92 -7.58 -3.21
CA ALA A 52 9.69 -6.44 -3.73
C ALA A 52 8.91 -5.11 -3.66
N PHE A 53 7.60 -5.15 -3.82
CA PHE A 53 6.75 -3.96 -3.71
C PHE A 53 6.55 -3.49 -2.27
N TYR A 54 6.82 -4.33 -1.27
CA TYR A 54 6.57 -3.98 0.13
C TYR A 54 7.33 -2.72 0.56
N GLY A 55 8.63 -2.64 0.29
CA GLY A 55 9.46 -1.47 0.61
C GLY A 55 8.97 -0.17 -0.04
N PRO A 56 8.78 -0.12 -1.38
CA PRO A 56 8.22 1.04 -2.05
C PRO A 56 6.86 1.49 -1.52
N LEU A 57 5.95 0.55 -1.24
CA LEU A 57 4.63 0.86 -0.68
C LEU A 57 4.71 1.36 0.76
N GLN A 58 5.58 0.79 1.59
CA GLN A 58 5.83 1.26 2.95
C GLN A 58 6.35 2.71 2.94
N GLY A 59 7.33 3.01 2.08
CA GLY A 59 7.86 4.36 1.94
C GLY A 59 6.79 5.37 1.52
N LEU A 60 5.96 5.02 0.55
CA LEU A 60 4.82 5.84 0.13
C LEU A 60 3.82 6.06 1.29
N GLU A 61 3.39 4.99 1.97
CA GLU A 61 2.41 5.05 3.06
C GLU A 61 2.89 5.97 4.19
N ILE A 62 4.16 5.83 4.59
CA ILE A 62 4.78 6.68 5.62
C ILE A 62 4.87 8.13 5.15
N ALA A 63 5.31 8.38 3.92
CA ALA A 63 5.41 9.74 3.37
C ALA A 63 4.05 10.44 3.32
N VAL A 64 3.01 9.77 2.83
CA VAL A 64 1.64 10.30 2.76
C VAL A 64 1.10 10.58 4.16
N ARG A 65 1.18 9.62 5.07
CA ARG A 65 0.74 9.77 6.46
C ARG A 65 1.38 10.98 7.12
N ASN A 66 2.70 11.08 7.05
CA ASN A 66 3.44 12.14 7.73
C ASN A 66 3.19 13.51 7.10
N ALA A 67 3.07 13.60 5.78
CA ALA A 67 2.75 14.85 5.10
C ALA A 67 1.34 15.35 5.46
N LEU A 68 0.33 14.49 5.38
CA LEU A 68 -1.04 14.86 5.75
C LEU A 68 -1.16 15.20 7.24
N HIS A 69 -0.52 14.41 8.12
CA HIS A 69 -0.49 14.68 9.56
C HIS A 69 0.14 16.04 9.87
N ARG A 70 1.28 16.38 9.27
CA ARG A 70 1.95 17.65 9.46
C ARG A 70 1.02 18.83 9.12
N GLU A 71 0.35 18.80 7.97
CA GLU A 71 -0.51 19.89 7.52
C GLU A 71 -1.80 20.00 8.38
N LEU A 72 -2.34 18.87 8.83
CA LEU A 72 -3.47 18.84 9.77
C LEU A 72 -3.06 19.41 11.15
N THR A 73 -1.87 19.03 11.62
CA THR A 73 -1.32 19.57 12.88
C THR A 73 -1.08 21.06 12.80
N ALA A 74 -0.50 21.54 11.70
CA ALA A 74 -0.27 22.97 11.50
C ALA A 74 -1.58 23.79 11.47
N ARG A 75 -2.67 23.21 10.98
CA ARG A 75 -3.96 23.91 10.87
C ARG A 75 -4.86 23.75 12.09
N PHE A 76 -4.89 22.58 12.73
CA PHE A 76 -5.88 22.21 13.74
C PHE A 76 -5.28 21.81 15.09
N GLY A 77 -3.96 21.80 15.23
CA GLY A 77 -3.22 21.39 16.43
C GLY A 77 -2.83 19.90 16.42
N PRO A 78 -1.96 19.48 17.36
CA PRO A 78 -1.37 18.14 17.36
C PRO A 78 -2.41 17.01 17.53
N ALA A 79 -3.48 17.24 18.26
CA ALA A 79 -4.63 16.33 18.41
C ALA A 79 -5.77 16.70 17.44
N TRP A 80 -5.44 17.06 16.20
CA TRP A 80 -6.42 17.48 15.17
C TRP A 80 -7.56 16.48 14.99
N TYR A 81 -7.35 15.22 15.23
CA TYR A 81 -8.35 14.17 15.11
C TYR A 81 -9.45 14.23 16.18
N ASP A 82 -9.25 14.99 17.26
CA ASP A 82 -10.25 15.28 18.29
C ASP A 82 -10.87 16.68 18.13
N ASN A 83 -10.32 17.48 17.23
CA ASN A 83 -10.78 18.85 16.99
C ASN A 83 -12.05 18.84 16.11
N ARG A 84 -13.17 19.31 16.64
CA ARG A 84 -14.45 19.39 15.92
C ARG A 84 -14.40 20.21 14.64
N LEU A 85 -13.49 21.19 14.55
CA LEU A 85 -13.33 22.03 13.37
C LEU A 85 -12.78 21.26 12.15
N THR A 86 -12.23 20.07 12.33
CA THR A 86 -11.84 19.19 11.22
C THR A 86 -13.02 18.62 10.46
N GLY A 87 -14.22 18.64 11.04
CA GLY A 87 -15.44 18.13 10.42
C GLY A 87 -15.34 16.68 9.97
N LEU A 88 -14.55 15.86 10.67
CA LEU A 88 -14.38 14.45 10.33
C LEU A 88 -15.73 13.74 10.33
N ASN A 89 -15.97 12.97 9.27
CA ASN A 89 -17.21 12.20 9.14
C ASN A 89 -17.25 11.03 10.15
N PRO A 90 -18.42 10.43 10.42
CA PRO A 90 -18.57 9.37 11.43
C PRO A 90 -17.63 8.19 11.20
N LYS A 91 -17.38 7.80 9.94
CA LYS A 91 -16.46 6.70 9.61
C LYS A 91 -15.01 7.02 10.03
N ALA A 92 -14.54 8.23 9.78
CA ALA A 92 -13.20 8.65 10.20
C ALA A 92 -13.09 8.73 11.72
N GLN A 93 -14.11 9.25 12.40
CA GLN A 93 -14.17 9.29 13.86
C GLN A 93 -14.12 7.88 14.48
N ASP A 94 -14.87 6.93 13.93
CA ASP A 94 -14.87 5.53 14.39
C ASP A 94 -13.48 4.88 14.21
N GLN A 95 -12.79 5.13 13.10
CA GLN A 95 -11.43 4.64 12.89
C GLN A 95 -10.43 5.22 13.89
N ILE A 96 -10.56 6.49 14.25
CA ILE A 96 -9.74 7.14 15.29
C ILE A 96 -10.01 6.51 16.66
N LEU A 97 -11.27 6.29 17.01
CA LEU A 97 -11.63 5.63 18.27
C LEU A 97 -11.07 4.21 18.36
N ARG A 98 -11.05 3.47 17.24
CA ARG A 98 -10.42 2.15 17.19
C ARG A 98 -8.91 2.26 17.39
N ALA A 99 -8.24 3.16 16.66
CA ALA A 99 -6.81 3.38 16.79
C ALA A 99 -6.41 3.72 18.24
N LYS A 100 -7.16 4.59 18.91
CA LYS A 100 -6.94 4.91 20.34
C LYS A 100 -7.07 3.69 21.24
N ARG A 101 -8.11 2.87 21.03
CA ARG A 101 -8.31 1.63 21.81
C ARG A 101 -7.19 0.62 21.58
N ASP A 102 -6.72 0.49 20.34
CA ASP A 102 -5.65 -0.45 20.02
C ASP A 102 -4.32 -0.01 20.67
N VAL A 103 -3.99 1.27 20.65
CA VAL A 103 -2.83 1.83 21.37
C VAL A 103 -2.93 1.57 22.90
N GLN A 104 -4.11 1.77 23.48
CA GLN A 104 -4.33 1.50 24.91
C GLN A 104 -4.21 0.02 25.27
N ARG A 105 -4.65 -0.90 24.41
CA ARG A 105 -4.47 -2.35 24.59
C ARG A 105 -3.00 -2.76 24.57
N GLU A 106 -2.15 -2.03 23.86
CA GLU A 106 -0.70 -2.23 23.87
C GLU A 106 -0.01 -1.55 25.07
N HIS A 107 -0.79 -1.13 26.09
CA HIS A 107 -0.30 -0.42 27.28
C HIS A 107 0.49 0.87 26.98
N ARG A 108 0.17 1.53 25.85
CA ARG A 108 0.75 2.82 25.46
C ARG A 108 -0.22 3.96 25.72
N GLN A 109 0.32 5.16 25.88
CA GLN A 109 -0.51 6.37 25.93
C GLN A 109 -1.08 6.65 24.55
N ALA A 110 -2.38 7.01 24.50
CA ALA A 110 -3.07 7.39 23.28
C ALA A 110 -2.72 8.86 22.88
N ASP A 111 -1.42 9.16 22.87
CA ASP A 111 -0.88 10.45 22.41
C ASP A 111 -0.85 10.55 20.87
N PRO A 112 -0.66 11.74 20.30
CA PRO A 112 -0.69 11.93 18.84
C PRO A 112 0.25 11.01 18.06
N PRO A 113 1.52 10.79 18.42
CA PRO A 113 2.40 9.91 17.67
C PRO A 113 1.89 8.48 17.57
N HIS A 114 1.42 7.90 18.67
CA HIS A 114 0.92 6.53 18.70
C HIS A 114 -0.40 6.38 17.95
N VAL A 115 -1.36 7.30 18.16
CA VAL A 115 -2.64 7.28 17.44
C VAL A 115 -2.43 7.40 15.93
N VAL A 116 -1.60 8.36 15.50
CA VAL A 116 -1.28 8.58 14.08
C VAL A 116 -0.60 7.36 13.45
N ALA A 117 0.30 6.70 14.16
CA ALA A 117 0.97 5.48 13.69
C ALA A 117 0.00 4.30 13.53
N SER A 118 -1.05 4.22 14.36
CA SER A 118 -2.07 3.15 14.31
C SER A 118 -3.12 3.36 13.22
N LEU A 119 -3.22 4.56 12.63
CA LEU A 119 -4.17 4.82 11.55
C LEU A 119 -3.71 4.19 10.24
N SER A 120 -4.60 3.41 9.62
CA SER A 120 -4.31 2.68 8.37
C SER A 120 -4.08 3.61 7.18
N PHE A 121 -3.40 3.11 6.13
CA PHE A 121 -3.28 3.84 4.87
C PHE A 121 -4.64 4.22 4.28
N GLY A 122 -5.63 3.33 4.42
CA GLY A 122 -7.01 3.60 3.98
C GLY A 122 -7.66 4.79 4.68
N PHE A 123 -7.36 5.03 5.95
CA PHE A 123 -7.81 6.22 6.67
C PHE A 123 -7.27 7.49 6.01
N TRP A 124 -5.96 7.55 5.77
CA TRP A 124 -5.30 8.71 5.17
C TRP A 124 -5.82 9.02 3.78
N VAL A 125 -6.01 7.99 2.95
CA VAL A 125 -6.61 8.14 1.62
C VAL A 125 -8.05 8.64 1.70
N ALA A 126 -8.85 8.17 2.67
CA ALA A 126 -10.23 8.58 2.85
C ALA A 126 -10.39 10.07 3.21
N LEU A 127 -9.40 10.68 3.87
CA LEU A 127 -9.40 12.13 4.14
C LEU A 127 -9.32 12.98 2.86
N LEU A 128 -8.81 12.42 1.77
CA LEU A 128 -8.78 13.05 0.45
C LEU A 128 -10.08 12.80 -0.34
N GLY A 129 -10.97 11.94 0.16
CA GLY A 129 -12.28 11.67 -0.43
C GLY A 129 -13.25 12.83 -0.27
N LYS A 130 -14.49 12.64 -0.73
CA LYS A 130 -15.53 13.69 -0.63
C LYS A 130 -15.93 14.02 0.82
N GLY A 131 -15.70 13.08 1.76
CA GLY A 131 -16.13 13.26 3.16
C GLY A 131 -17.64 13.06 3.40
N GLY A 132 -18.40 12.64 2.41
CA GLY A 132 -19.86 12.61 2.49
C GLY A 132 -20.41 14.03 2.68
N ASN A 133 -21.25 14.21 3.69
CA ASN A 133 -21.84 15.51 4.03
C ASN A 133 -20.83 16.49 4.67
N SER A 134 -19.61 16.04 5.01
CA SER A 134 -18.60 16.87 5.69
C SER A 134 -17.81 17.78 4.76
N ASN A 135 -18.03 17.74 3.45
CA ASN A 135 -17.37 18.62 2.45
C ASN A 135 -15.85 18.80 2.66
N TYR A 136 -15.09 17.69 2.62
CA TYR A 136 -13.64 17.69 2.83
C TYR A 136 -12.85 18.59 1.86
N GLU A 137 -13.44 18.98 0.73
CA GLU A 137 -12.84 19.98 -0.17
C GLU A 137 -12.62 21.31 0.56
N MET A 138 -13.63 21.80 1.26
CA MET A 138 -13.58 23.11 1.91
C MET A 138 -12.97 23.07 3.31
N ILE A 139 -13.18 21.96 4.04
CA ILE A 139 -12.78 21.85 5.44
C ILE A 139 -11.35 21.33 5.60
N LEU A 140 -10.93 20.38 4.78
CA LEU A 140 -9.62 19.74 4.89
C LEU A 140 -8.68 20.09 3.75
N TRP A 141 -9.14 19.92 2.49
CA TRP A 141 -8.24 20.04 1.34
C TRP A 141 -7.68 21.45 1.18
N ARG A 142 -8.54 22.44 0.96
CA ARG A 142 -8.10 23.80 0.69
C ARG A 142 -7.30 24.43 1.84
N PRO A 143 -7.72 24.32 3.13
CA PRO A 143 -7.00 24.97 4.22
C PRO A 143 -5.73 24.23 4.67
N ALA A 144 -5.60 22.90 4.38
CA ALA A 144 -4.51 22.10 4.90
C ALA A 144 -3.94 21.11 3.87
N LEU A 145 -4.70 20.08 3.46
CA LEU A 145 -4.16 18.89 2.82
C LEU A 145 -3.53 19.12 1.43
N ALA A 146 -3.93 20.17 0.71
CA ALA A 146 -3.29 20.56 -0.56
C ALA A 146 -1.80 20.86 -0.39
N LYS A 147 -1.39 21.39 0.75
CA LYS A 147 0.01 21.72 1.08
C LYS A 147 0.88 20.49 1.30
N ALA A 148 0.27 19.31 1.54
CA ALA A 148 1.01 18.05 1.67
C ALA A 148 1.69 17.60 0.37
N PHE A 149 1.34 18.20 -0.77
CA PHE A 149 1.86 17.88 -2.10
C PHE A 149 2.57 19.08 -2.76
N PRO A 150 3.65 19.60 -2.14
CA PRO A 150 4.27 20.86 -2.56
C PRO A 150 4.92 20.79 -3.96
N HIS A 151 5.21 19.59 -4.46
CA HIS A 151 5.85 19.37 -5.75
C HIS A 151 4.86 18.95 -6.85
N ALA A 152 3.55 19.13 -6.63
CA ALA A 152 2.53 18.84 -7.62
C ALA A 152 1.41 19.87 -7.61
N ARG A 153 0.95 20.25 -8.82
CA ARG A 153 -0.24 21.07 -8.99
C ARG A 153 -1.43 20.17 -9.33
N LEU A 154 -2.17 19.76 -8.31
CA LEU A 154 -3.28 18.82 -8.48
C LEU A 154 -4.48 19.18 -7.59
N GLY A 155 -5.65 18.81 -8.03
CA GLY A 155 -6.86 18.94 -7.24
C GLY A 155 -7.08 17.73 -6.32
N ARG A 156 -7.92 17.91 -5.28
CA ARG A 156 -8.25 16.85 -4.31
C ARG A 156 -8.70 15.54 -4.99
N LYS A 157 -9.59 15.62 -5.99
CA LYS A 157 -10.10 14.44 -6.72
C LYS A 157 -8.96 13.64 -7.36
N GLN A 158 -8.00 14.32 -7.96
CA GLN A 158 -6.84 13.67 -8.60
C GLN A 158 -5.93 13.02 -7.57
N ALA A 159 -5.62 13.73 -6.45
CA ALA A 159 -4.85 13.15 -5.34
C ALA A 159 -5.54 11.90 -4.79
N HIS A 160 -6.84 11.98 -4.51
CA HIS A 160 -7.62 10.85 -4.02
C HIS A 160 -7.57 9.66 -4.99
N GLN A 161 -7.83 9.87 -6.27
CA GLN A 161 -7.87 8.80 -7.27
C GLN A 161 -6.54 8.05 -7.36
N GLN A 162 -5.41 8.77 -7.38
CA GLN A 162 -4.09 8.14 -7.47
C GLN A 162 -3.73 7.38 -6.19
N LEU A 163 -4.03 7.93 -5.02
CA LEU A 163 -3.77 7.28 -3.75
C LEU A 163 -4.72 6.11 -3.48
N ASP A 164 -5.97 6.19 -3.91
CA ASP A 164 -6.93 5.08 -3.79
C ASP A 164 -6.57 3.90 -4.70
N TYR A 165 -6.07 4.19 -5.91
CA TYR A 165 -5.50 3.18 -6.80
C TYR A 165 -4.33 2.43 -6.13
N LEU A 166 -3.39 3.16 -5.51
CA LEU A 166 -2.24 2.57 -4.82
C LEU A 166 -2.64 1.86 -3.52
N ARG A 167 -3.64 2.36 -2.80
CA ARG A 167 -4.24 1.68 -1.65
C ARG A 167 -4.84 0.32 -2.05
N THR A 168 -5.56 0.28 -3.15
CA THR A 168 -6.14 -0.95 -3.67
C THR A 168 -5.05 -1.95 -4.05
N PHE A 169 -3.99 -1.50 -4.71
CA PHE A 169 -2.83 -2.33 -5.03
C PHE A 169 -2.13 -2.86 -3.77
N ARG A 170 -1.85 -1.99 -2.79
CA ARG A 170 -1.27 -2.36 -1.49
C ARG A 170 -2.12 -3.41 -0.77
N ASN A 171 -3.44 -3.25 -0.78
CA ASN A 171 -4.34 -4.21 -0.14
C ASN A 171 -4.30 -5.58 -0.81
N ARG A 172 -4.22 -5.65 -2.15
CA ARG A 172 -4.03 -6.93 -2.85
C ARG A 172 -2.77 -7.65 -2.38
N ILE A 173 -1.65 -6.94 -2.24
CA ILE A 173 -0.40 -7.51 -1.72
C ILE A 173 -0.57 -7.97 -0.27
N ALA A 174 -1.17 -7.15 0.60
CA ALA A 174 -1.38 -7.48 2.01
C ALA A 174 -2.33 -8.68 2.23
N HIS A 175 -3.28 -8.89 1.32
CA HIS A 175 -4.18 -10.05 1.32
C HIS A 175 -3.66 -11.22 0.51
N HIS A 176 -2.40 -11.16 0.06
CA HIS A 176 -1.74 -12.21 -0.72
C HIS A 176 -2.49 -12.56 -2.02
N GLU A 177 -3.19 -11.56 -2.61
CA GLU A 177 -3.88 -11.74 -3.88
C GLU A 177 -2.91 -11.75 -5.06
N PRO A 178 -3.25 -12.41 -6.18
CA PRO A 178 -2.45 -12.36 -7.40
C PRO A 178 -2.28 -10.94 -7.93
N ILE A 179 -1.03 -10.54 -8.20
CA ILE A 179 -0.70 -9.26 -8.83
C ILE A 179 -0.10 -9.41 -10.23
N PHE A 180 0.23 -10.62 -10.66
CA PHE A 180 0.91 -10.91 -11.93
C PHE A 180 0.13 -10.48 -13.19
N THR A 181 -1.19 -10.28 -13.08
CA THR A 181 -2.03 -9.80 -14.19
C THR A 181 -2.04 -8.28 -14.36
N ARG A 182 -1.37 -7.55 -13.45
CA ARG A 182 -1.31 -6.08 -13.46
C ARG A 182 -0.12 -5.58 -14.27
N HIS A 183 -0.19 -4.33 -14.69
CA HIS A 183 0.97 -3.65 -15.28
C HIS A 183 1.91 -3.13 -14.17
N LEU A 184 2.69 -4.06 -13.60
CA LEU A 184 3.49 -3.82 -12.40
C LEU A 184 4.54 -2.71 -12.56
N ALA A 185 5.09 -2.50 -13.76
CA ALA A 185 5.98 -1.37 -14.01
C ALA A 185 5.24 -0.03 -13.82
N ALA A 186 4.02 0.10 -14.33
CA ALA A 186 3.20 1.30 -14.14
C ALA A 186 2.78 1.48 -12.67
N ASP A 187 2.53 0.38 -11.93
CA ASP A 187 2.26 0.44 -10.48
C ASP A 187 3.49 1.00 -9.73
N HIS A 188 4.70 0.55 -10.07
CA HIS A 188 5.94 1.06 -9.48
C HIS A 188 6.17 2.54 -9.80
N GLU A 189 6.00 2.93 -11.05
CA GLU A 189 6.09 4.33 -11.47
C GLU A 189 5.05 5.21 -10.76
N ALA A 190 3.83 4.70 -10.54
CA ALA A 190 2.78 5.42 -9.82
C ALA A 190 3.18 5.67 -8.36
N ILE A 191 3.81 4.69 -7.69
CA ILE A 191 4.34 4.84 -6.32
C ILE A 191 5.39 5.96 -6.30
N LEU A 192 6.37 5.91 -7.20
CA LEU A 192 7.43 6.91 -7.28
C LEU A 192 6.87 8.30 -7.58
N ARG A 193 5.98 8.41 -8.56
CA ARG A 193 5.35 9.68 -8.93
C ARG A 193 4.61 10.31 -7.75
N VAL A 194 3.77 9.55 -7.06
CA VAL A 194 2.99 10.07 -5.92
C VAL A 194 3.90 10.43 -4.74
N THR A 195 4.93 9.64 -4.47
CA THR A 195 5.94 9.99 -3.46
C THR A 195 6.67 11.29 -3.85
N GLY A 196 6.98 11.46 -5.12
CA GLY A 196 7.62 12.67 -5.65
C GLY A 196 6.77 13.93 -5.50
N TRP A 197 5.45 13.84 -5.45
CA TRP A 197 4.58 14.98 -5.14
C TRP A 197 4.81 15.54 -3.74
N ILE A 198 5.24 14.67 -2.81
CA ILE A 198 5.51 15.01 -1.41
C ILE A 198 6.97 15.42 -1.22
N CYS A 199 7.89 14.58 -1.69
CA CYS A 199 9.33 14.78 -1.55
C CYS A 199 10.12 14.06 -2.66
N PRO A 200 10.77 14.78 -3.59
CA PRO A 200 11.59 14.19 -4.63
C PRO A 200 12.75 13.33 -4.09
N LEU A 201 13.39 13.73 -3.00
CA LEU A 201 14.48 12.97 -2.41
C LEU A 201 14.01 11.63 -1.84
N THR A 202 12.83 11.59 -1.22
CA THR A 202 12.23 10.31 -0.76
C THR A 202 11.87 9.41 -1.94
N ARG A 203 11.35 9.97 -3.05
CA ARG A 203 11.13 9.23 -4.30
C ARG A 203 12.43 8.60 -4.80
N ASP A 204 13.51 9.38 -4.88
CA ASP A 204 14.80 8.95 -5.42
C ASP A 204 15.44 7.88 -4.52
N TRP A 205 15.30 8.03 -3.21
CA TRP A 205 15.72 7.02 -2.25
C TRP A 205 14.97 5.70 -2.43
N ILE A 206 13.62 5.74 -2.57
CA ILE A 206 12.82 4.54 -2.84
C ILE A 206 13.23 3.92 -4.18
N ALA A 207 13.39 4.72 -5.24
CA ALA A 207 13.78 4.23 -6.56
C ALA A 207 15.13 3.50 -6.53
N SER A 208 16.12 4.07 -5.85
CA SER A 208 17.48 3.51 -5.77
C SER A 208 17.57 2.21 -4.95
N HIS A 209 16.62 1.97 -4.05
CA HIS A 209 16.60 0.77 -3.19
C HIS A 209 15.53 -0.26 -3.60
N SER A 210 14.74 0.05 -4.65
CA SER A 210 13.69 -0.85 -5.12
C SER A 210 14.24 -1.99 -5.97
N ARG A 211 13.92 -3.22 -5.61
CA ARG A 211 14.23 -4.41 -6.42
C ARG A 211 13.21 -4.69 -7.52
N VAL A 212 12.10 -3.92 -7.58
CA VAL A 212 11.00 -4.16 -8.52
C VAL A 212 11.49 -4.15 -9.98
N PRO A 213 12.24 -3.13 -10.46
CA PRO A 213 12.72 -3.11 -11.85
C PRO A 213 13.58 -4.33 -12.19
N THR A 214 14.49 -4.71 -11.31
CA THR A 214 15.37 -5.87 -11.49
C THR A 214 14.59 -7.17 -11.63
N LEU A 215 13.57 -7.38 -10.78
CA LEU A 215 12.74 -8.58 -10.86
C LEU A 215 11.82 -8.60 -12.08
N LEU A 216 11.31 -7.44 -12.49
CA LEU A 216 10.50 -7.34 -13.71
C LEU A 216 11.30 -7.63 -14.98
N ALA A 217 12.58 -7.30 -14.99
CA ALA A 217 13.49 -7.57 -16.10
C ALA A 217 13.87 -9.06 -16.23
N GLN A 218 13.66 -9.87 -15.18
CA GLN A 218 13.95 -11.30 -15.23
C GLN A 218 12.94 -12.03 -16.15
N PRO A 219 13.38 -12.99 -16.97
CA PRO A 219 12.51 -13.76 -17.83
C PRO A 219 11.46 -14.54 -17.00
N ALA A 220 10.33 -14.88 -17.63
CA ALA A 220 9.25 -15.60 -16.95
C ALA A 220 9.68 -17.01 -16.46
N SER A 221 10.72 -17.58 -17.09
CA SER A 221 11.31 -18.86 -16.71
C SER A 221 12.32 -18.79 -15.56
N ALA A 222 12.69 -17.59 -15.10
CA ALA A 222 13.67 -17.45 -14.03
C ALA A 222 13.13 -17.98 -12.69
N ASP A 223 13.95 -18.70 -11.96
CA ASP A 223 13.67 -19.10 -10.58
C ASP A 223 13.97 -17.91 -9.66
N LEU A 224 12.92 -17.27 -9.20
CA LEU A 224 13.01 -16.11 -8.30
C LEU A 224 13.01 -16.56 -6.83
N LEU A 225 13.77 -15.83 -6.03
CA LEU A 225 13.73 -15.90 -4.57
C LEU A 225 12.86 -14.80 -3.99
N PHE A 226 12.20 -15.05 -2.86
CA PHE A 226 11.41 -14.07 -2.10
C PHE A 226 11.76 -14.08 -0.62
#